data_527840886d831a606271b494b8b0642e
#
_entry.id   527840886d831a606271b494b8b0642e
#
_cell.length_a   1.000
_cell.length_b   1.000
_cell.length_c   1.000
_cell.angle_alpha   90.00
_cell.angle_beta   90.00
_cell.angle_gamma   90.00
#
_symmetry.space_group_name_H-M   'P 1'
#
loop_
_entity.id
_entity.type
_entity.pdbx_description
1 polymer ?
#
loop_
_entity_poly.entity_id
_entity_poly.type
_entity_poly.pdbx_seq_one_letter_code
_entity_poly.pdbx_strand_id
1 'polypeptide(L)'
;MKSKKIALIGGAGFIGHNLAIALKKRGHKPFIVDNLAVNNMLSFTNNDINNRKLYWALLNQRIDLLHENDIQINVEDARNYNAMCLLIGDQKPDVIIQLAAVSHANKSN
;
A
#
# COMPACT_ATOMS: atom_id res chain seq x y z
N MET A 1 25.22 2.05 -6.21
CA MET A 1 23.92 1.87 -6.88
C MET A 1 23.12 3.16 -6.86
N LYS A 2 22.50 3.47 -7.97
CA LYS A 2 21.76 4.73 -8.08
C LYS A 2 20.43 4.62 -7.36
N SER A 3 20.12 5.62 -6.53
CA SER A 3 18.86 5.69 -5.83
C SER A 3 17.70 5.91 -6.82
N LYS A 4 16.62 5.18 -6.62
CA LYS A 4 15.43 5.33 -7.45
C LYS A 4 14.22 5.65 -6.57
N LYS A 5 13.35 6.48 -7.12
CA LYS A 5 12.07 6.77 -6.47
C LYS A 5 11.08 5.71 -6.94
N ILE A 6 10.50 4.98 -6.01
CA ILE A 6 9.70 3.78 -6.32
C ILE A 6 8.31 3.91 -5.72
N ALA A 7 7.30 3.82 -6.57
CA ALA A 7 5.91 3.81 -6.12
C ALA A 7 5.47 2.37 -5.91
N LEU A 8 4.96 2.09 -4.71
CA LEU A 8 4.43 0.77 -4.38
C LEU A 8 2.92 0.88 -4.24
N ILE A 9 2.20 0.47 -5.28
CA ILE A 9 0.75 0.53 -5.30
C ILE A 9 0.21 -0.67 -4.54
N GLY A 10 -0.49 -0.43 -3.44
CA GLY A 10 -0.90 -1.49 -2.54
C GLY A 10 0.20 -1.85 -1.55
N GLY A 11 1.08 -0.90 -1.27
CA GLY A 11 2.29 -1.17 -0.50
C GLY A 11 2.11 -1.29 1.00
N ALA A 12 0.90 -1.04 1.52
CA ALA A 12 0.66 -1.20 2.95
C ALA A 12 0.29 -2.63 3.32
N GLY A 13 0.20 -3.54 2.36
CA GLY A 13 -0.05 -4.94 2.63
C GLY A 13 1.17 -5.63 3.23
N PHE A 14 1.03 -6.92 3.52
CA PHE A 14 2.11 -7.65 4.15
C PHE A 14 3.38 -7.65 3.30
N ILE A 15 3.24 -8.00 2.03
CA ILE A 15 4.40 -8.05 1.14
C ILE A 15 4.93 -6.64 0.88
N GLY A 16 4.01 -5.70 0.65
CA GLY A 16 4.40 -4.35 0.25
C GLY A 16 5.17 -3.60 1.32
N HIS A 17 4.75 -3.66 2.58
CA HIS A 17 5.45 -2.90 3.62
C HIS A 17 6.85 -3.47 3.87
N ASN A 18 7.00 -4.80 3.80
CA ASN A 18 8.31 -5.42 3.93
C ASN A 18 9.23 -5.03 2.77
N LEU A 19 8.68 -5.02 1.56
CA LEU A 19 9.44 -4.61 0.38
C LEU A 19 9.87 -3.15 0.46
N ALA A 20 8.95 -2.28 0.90
CA ALA A 20 9.26 -0.87 1.05
C ALA A 20 10.42 -0.64 2.01
N ILE A 21 10.37 -1.31 3.16
CA ILE A 21 11.44 -1.19 4.14
C ILE A 21 12.77 -1.71 3.58
N ALA A 22 12.73 -2.83 2.88
CA ALA A 22 13.94 -3.39 2.28
C ALA A 22 14.53 -2.44 1.23
N LEU A 23 13.69 -1.84 0.41
CA LEU A 23 14.15 -0.88 -0.60
C LEU A 23 14.74 0.37 0.06
N LYS A 24 14.12 0.84 1.13
CA LYS A 24 14.63 2.00 1.86
C LYS A 24 16.02 1.71 2.42
N LYS A 25 16.21 0.53 2.98
CA LYS A 25 17.50 0.14 3.54
C LYS A 25 18.59 0.04 2.48
N ARG A 26 18.19 -0.18 1.23
CA ARG A 26 19.14 -0.24 0.13
C ARG A 26 19.41 1.11 -0.51
N GLY A 27 18.86 2.17 0.06
CA GLY A 27 19.14 3.52 -0.41
C GLY A 27 18.16 4.05 -1.44
N HIS A 28 17.09 3.31 -1.72
CA HIS A 28 16.05 3.80 -2.61
C HIS A 28 15.05 4.68 -1.85
N LYS A 29 14.16 5.31 -2.60
CA LYS A 29 13.13 6.19 -2.03
C LYS A 29 11.76 5.64 -2.36
N PRO A 30 11.30 4.64 -1.62
CA PRO A 30 9.96 4.10 -1.84
C PRO A 30 8.90 4.98 -1.23
N PHE A 31 7.72 5.00 -1.85
CA PHE A 31 6.53 5.57 -1.24
C PHE A 31 5.36 4.64 -1.52
N ILE A 32 4.37 4.69 -0.65
CA ILE A 32 3.24 3.78 -0.68
C ILE A 32 2.02 4.50 -1.21
N VAL A 33 1.23 3.82 -2.04
CA VAL A 33 -0.10 4.25 -2.41
C VAL A 33 -1.04 3.13 -2.03
N ASP A 34 -1.98 3.39 -1.14
CA ASP A 34 -2.85 2.34 -0.62
C ASP A 34 -4.13 2.96 -0.10
N ASN A 35 -5.23 2.26 -0.21
CA ASN A 35 -6.48 2.70 0.38
C ASN A 35 -6.62 2.22 1.83
N LEU A 36 -5.56 1.63 2.37
CA LEU A 36 -5.48 1.13 3.73
C LEU A 36 -6.53 0.07 4.03
N ALA A 37 -6.83 -0.72 3.02
CA ALA A 37 -7.70 -1.88 3.17
C ALA A 37 -9.11 -1.56 3.62
N VAL A 38 -9.59 -0.38 3.29
CA VAL A 38 -10.97 -0.03 3.60
C VAL A 38 -11.92 -1.10 3.05
N ASN A 39 -11.64 -1.57 1.84
CA ASN A 39 -12.49 -2.59 1.24
C ASN A 39 -12.40 -3.92 1.99
N ASN A 40 -11.24 -4.23 2.52
CA ASN A 40 -11.08 -5.45 3.29
C ASN A 40 -11.89 -5.39 4.58
N MET A 41 -11.97 -4.21 5.17
CA MET A 41 -12.79 -4.06 6.37
C MET A 41 -14.25 -4.33 6.10
N LEU A 42 -14.71 -3.97 4.91
CA LEU A 42 -16.10 -4.21 4.54
C LEU A 42 -16.41 -5.68 4.32
N SER A 43 -15.40 -6.50 4.16
CA SER A 43 -15.60 -7.94 3.96
C SER A 43 -15.86 -8.67 5.27
N PHE A 44 -15.62 -8.03 6.40
CA PHE A 44 -15.85 -8.66 7.70
C PHE A 44 -17.32 -8.52 8.09
N THR A 45 -17.85 -9.57 8.70
CA THR A 45 -19.21 -9.55 9.20
C THR A 45 -19.21 -9.19 10.67
N ASN A 46 -20.41 -9.02 11.22
CA ASN A 46 -20.54 -8.73 12.63
C ASN A 46 -20.00 -9.87 13.49
N ASN A 47 -19.99 -11.07 12.97
CA ASN A 47 -19.50 -12.22 13.71
C ASN A 47 -17.98 -12.28 13.77
N ASP A 48 -17.32 -11.43 13.00
CA ASP A 48 -15.86 -11.44 12.90
C ASP A 48 -15.21 -10.28 13.63
N ILE A 49 -15.82 -9.85 14.73
CA ILE A 49 -15.30 -8.70 15.47
C ILE A 49 -13.87 -8.92 15.93
N ASN A 50 -13.54 -10.11 16.42
CA ASN A 50 -12.18 -10.38 16.85
C ASN A 50 -11.20 -10.35 15.70
N ASN A 51 -11.61 -10.87 14.55
CA ASN A 51 -10.75 -10.83 13.37
C ASN A 51 -10.55 -9.41 12.88
N ARG A 52 -11.57 -8.56 12.97
CA ARG A 52 -11.43 -7.17 12.62
C ARG A 52 -10.44 -6.44 13.52
N LYS A 53 -10.53 -6.72 14.83
CA LYS A 53 -9.61 -6.10 15.78
C LYS A 53 -8.18 -6.51 15.48
N LEU A 54 -7.97 -7.78 15.20
CA LEU A 54 -6.64 -8.27 14.85
C LEU A 54 -6.14 -7.62 13.58
N TYR A 55 -7.01 -7.52 12.58
CA TYR A 55 -6.64 -6.91 11.31
C TYR A 55 -6.22 -5.45 11.51
N TRP A 56 -7.00 -4.69 12.29
CA TRP A 56 -6.65 -3.31 12.58
C TRP A 56 -5.32 -3.19 13.31
N ALA A 57 -5.07 -4.08 14.26
CA ALA A 57 -3.81 -4.07 14.99
C ALA A 57 -2.64 -4.33 14.06
N LEU A 58 -2.77 -5.29 13.16
CA LEU A 58 -1.72 -5.60 12.21
C LEU A 58 -1.48 -4.46 11.23
N LEU A 59 -2.55 -3.84 10.76
CA LEU A 59 -2.43 -2.72 9.85
C LEU A 59 -1.72 -1.54 10.51
N ASN A 60 -2.11 -1.23 11.74
CA ASN A 60 -1.48 -0.14 12.48
C ASN A 60 0.00 -0.42 12.73
N GLN A 61 0.35 -1.66 13.00
CA GLN A 61 1.74 -2.04 13.17
C GLN A 61 2.55 -1.80 11.90
N ARG A 62 1.98 -2.14 10.75
CA ARG A 62 2.66 -1.91 9.47
C ARG A 62 2.83 -0.43 9.20
N ILE A 63 1.81 0.36 9.48
CA ILE A 63 1.88 1.81 9.28
C ILE A 63 2.96 2.42 10.17
N ASP A 64 3.02 1.99 11.42
CA ASP A 64 4.04 2.48 12.34
C ASP A 64 5.44 2.14 11.84
N LEU A 65 5.63 0.92 11.35
CA LEU A 65 6.94 0.51 10.81
C LEU A 65 7.33 1.36 9.60
N LEU A 66 6.37 1.67 8.74
CA LEU A 66 6.64 2.52 7.58
C LEU A 66 7.04 3.92 8.01
N HIS A 67 6.33 4.48 8.98
CA HIS A 67 6.66 5.81 9.50
C HIS A 67 8.02 5.83 10.18
N GLU A 68 8.36 4.78 10.92
CA GLU A 68 9.67 4.69 11.57
C GLU A 68 10.81 4.67 10.56
N ASN A 69 10.53 4.21 9.36
CA ASN A 69 11.52 4.17 8.30
C ASN A 69 11.41 5.33 7.32
N ASP A 70 10.66 6.35 7.69
CA ASP A 70 10.46 7.55 6.87
C ASP A 70 9.91 7.25 5.48
N ILE A 71 8.97 6.32 5.41
CA ILE A 71 8.32 5.97 4.16
C ILE A 71 6.96 6.64 4.11
N GLN A 72 6.75 7.47 3.10
CA GLN A 72 5.50 8.21 2.92
C GLN A 72 4.38 7.28 2.48
N ILE A 73 3.20 7.47 3.06
CA ILE A 73 2.01 6.72 2.67
C ILE A 73 1.00 7.71 2.10
N ASN A 74 0.59 7.47 0.85
CA ASN A 74 -0.44 8.26 0.20
C ASN A 74 -1.71 7.43 0.18
N VAL A 75 -2.73 7.91 0.86
CA VAL A 75 -4.01 7.18 0.95
C VAL A 75 -4.79 7.49 -0.31
N GLU A 76 -4.89 6.52 -1.19
CA GLU A 76 -5.58 6.69 -2.46
C GLU A 76 -6.05 5.34 -2.98
N ASP A 77 -7.16 5.35 -3.68
CA ASP A 77 -7.69 4.13 -4.32
C ASP A 77 -7.05 4.00 -5.70
N ALA A 78 -6.33 2.91 -5.91
CA ALA A 78 -5.64 2.67 -7.17
C ALA A 78 -6.61 2.55 -8.35
N ARG A 79 -7.89 2.34 -8.08
CA ARG A 79 -8.89 2.28 -9.15
C ARG A 79 -9.34 3.65 -9.61
N ASN A 80 -9.01 4.69 -8.86
CA ASN A 80 -9.36 6.04 -9.24
C ASN A 80 -8.32 6.57 -10.23
N TYR A 81 -8.64 6.44 -11.51
CA TYR A 81 -7.69 6.75 -12.57
C TYR A 81 -7.18 8.20 -12.49
N ASN A 82 -8.11 9.14 -12.32
CA ASN A 82 -7.73 10.56 -12.31
C ASN A 82 -6.82 10.87 -11.11
N ALA A 83 -7.15 10.36 -9.94
CA ALA A 83 -6.35 10.59 -8.76
C ALA A 83 -4.96 9.97 -8.91
N MET A 84 -4.90 8.77 -9.49
CA MET A 84 -3.62 8.11 -9.71
C MET A 84 -2.75 8.87 -10.71
N CYS A 85 -3.35 9.39 -11.77
CA CYS A 85 -2.60 10.18 -12.75
C CYS A 85 -2.01 11.42 -12.10
N LEU A 86 -2.78 12.11 -11.27
CA LEU A 86 -2.29 13.30 -10.59
C LEU A 86 -1.16 12.95 -9.62
N LEU A 87 -1.34 11.89 -8.87
CA LEU A 87 -0.34 11.47 -7.88
C LEU A 87 0.98 11.07 -8.56
N ILE A 88 0.90 10.24 -9.59
CA ILE A 88 2.09 9.79 -10.30
C ILE A 88 2.76 10.95 -11.01
N GLY A 89 1.97 11.84 -11.60
CA GLY A 89 2.51 13.01 -12.27
C GLY A 89 3.23 13.95 -11.31
N ASP A 90 2.72 14.06 -10.08
CA ASP A 90 3.32 14.90 -9.06
C ASP A 90 4.58 14.27 -8.48
N GLN A 91 4.52 12.99 -8.16
CA GLN A 91 5.63 12.30 -7.51
C GLN A 91 6.74 11.88 -8.47
N LYS A 92 6.40 11.63 -9.72
CA LYS A 92 7.36 11.28 -10.77
C LYS A 92 8.28 10.13 -10.36
N PRO A 93 7.72 8.97 -10.02
CA PRO A 93 8.56 7.84 -9.64
C PRO A 93 9.34 7.31 -10.85
N ASP A 94 10.50 6.72 -10.56
CA ASP A 94 11.29 6.05 -11.58
C ASP A 94 10.74 4.66 -11.89
N VAL A 95 10.12 4.04 -10.88
CA VAL A 95 9.60 2.67 -10.99
C VAL A 95 8.26 2.61 -10.30
N ILE A 96 7.34 1.86 -10.87
CA ILE A 96 6.03 1.61 -10.26
C ILE A 96 5.89 0.11 -10.08
N ILE A 97 5.63 -0.32 -8.85
CA ILE A 97 5.40 -1.73 -8.54
C ILE A 97 3.96 -1.89 -8.11
N GLN A 98 3.21 -2.71 -8.84
CA GLN A 98 1.80 -2.93 -8.58
C GLN A 98 1.64 -4.17 -7.71
N LEU A 99 1.21 -3.95 -6.48
CA LEU A 99 1.00 -5.04 -5.53
C LEU A 99 -0.46 -5.18 -5.14
N ALA A 100 -1.29 -4.22 -5.53
CA ALA A 100 -2.69 -4.28 -5.19
C ALA A 100 -3.34 -5.46 -5.89
N ALA A 101 -4.13 -6.20 -5.13
CA ALA A 101 -4.82 -7.34 -5.70
C ALA A 101 -5.85 -6.87 -6.71
N VAL A 102 -5.91 -7.57 -7.82
CA VAL A 102 -6.90 -7.29 -8.85
C VAL A 102 -8.07 -8.22 -8.62
N SER A 103 -8.73 -7.99 -7.52
CA SER A 103 -9.74 -8.92 -7.07
C SER A 103 -10.92 -9.03 -8.01
N HIS A 104 -11.18 -7.99 -8.76
CA HIS A 104 -12.29 -8.06 -9.69
C HIS A 104 -12.07 -9.08 -10.79
N ALA A 105 -10.85 -9.41 -11.04
CA ALA A 105 -10.58 -10.42 -12.05
C ALA A 105 -11.19 -11.74 -11.65
N ASN A 106 -11.32 -11.95 -10.39
CA ASN A 106 -11.91 -13.19 -9.92
C ASN A 106 -13.39 -13.20 -10.03
N LYS A 107 -13.96 -12.06 -10.20
CA LYS A 107 -15.38 -12.00 -10.25
C LYS A 107 -15.90 -11.88 -11.60
N SER A 108 -15.05 -11.65 -12.49
CA SER A 108 -15.51 -11.52 -13.85
C SER A 108 -16.01 -12.81 -14.36
N ASN A 109 -15.90 -13.71 -13.53
CA ASN A 109 -16.41 -14.91 -13.86
C ASN A 109 -17.81 -15.02 -13.86
#